data_88a4109907cb4aad5d29879d83e9f3f3
#
_entry.id   88a4109907cb4aad5d29879d83e9f3f3
#
_cell.length_a   1.000
_cell.length_b   1.000
_cell.length_c   1.000
_cell.angle_alpha   90.00
_cell.angle_beta   90.00
_cell.angle_gamma   90.00
#
_symmetry.space_group_name_H-M   'P 1'
#
loop_
_entity.id
_entity.type
_entity.pdbx_description
1 polymer ?
#
loop_
_entity_poly.entity_id
_entity_poly.type
_entity_poly.pdbx_seq_one_letter_code
_entity_poly.pdbx_strand_id
1 'polypeptide(L)'
;MNKTVIEVHVRAVLPTSGGCAVFIGNSDKVFIVYVDQTVGSAITMFMREMSKERPLTHDLMAHLMTAVGAHVERVIINDLKNATYYARMIIAAENELQQKKIIELDARPSDCIAMATQQKAPIYVSQEVWDEVEDMSDVLRKMEEEGLKPEIDPESEGAEEE
;
A
#
# COMPACT_ATOMS: atom_id res chain seq x y z
N MET A 1 -16.47 -9.28 -19.50
CA MET A 1 -15.04 -9.54 -19.75
C MET A 1 -14.30 -9.52 -18.43
N ASN A 2 -13.66 -10.60 -18.07
CA ASN A 2 -12.77 -10.63 -16.92
C ASN A 2 -11.50 -9.86 -17.27
N LYS A 3 -11.35 -8.67 -16.72
CA LYS A 3 -10.09 -7.93 -16.83
C LYS A 3 -9.02 -8.70 -16.08
N THR A 4 -7.92 -9.01 -16.74
CA THR A 4 -6.78 -9.66 -16.11
C THR A 4 -6.13 -8.69 -15.11
N VAL A 5 -5.87 -9.18 -13.93
CA VAL A 5 -5.14 -8.47 -12.89
C VAL A 5 -3.89 -9.24 -12.49
N ILE A 6 -2.88 -8.53 -12.06
CA ILE A 6 -1.61 -9.10 -11.61
C ILE A 6 -1.52 -8.90 -10.10
N GLU A 7 -1.28 -9.96 -9.36
CA GLU A 7 -1.05 -9.84 -7.92
C GLU A 7 0.37 -9.31 -7.65
N VAL A 8 0.46 -8.35 -6.74
CA VAL A 8 1.71 -7.70 -6.37
C VAL A 8 1.83 -7.59 -4.85
N HIS A 9 3.05 -7.36 -4.39
CA HIS A 9 3.35 -7.17 -2.97
C HIS A 9 4.24 -5.93 -2.79
N VAL A 10 4.15 -5.29 -1.64
CA VAL A 10 5.09 -4.25 -1.27
C VAL A 10 6.46 -4.91 -1.05
N ARG A 11 7.44 -4.47 -1.83
CA ARG A 11 8.81 -5.01 -1.79
C ARG A 11 9.72 -4.19 -0.89
N ALA A 12 9.54 -2.88 -0.90
CA ALA A 12 10.34 -1.95 -0.09
C ALA A 12 9.65 -0.60 0.01
N VAL A 13 9.95 0.14 1.07
CA VAL A 13 9.57 1.54 1.24
C VAL A 13 10.85 2.31 1.54
N LEU A 14 11.21 3.25 0.66
CA LEU A 14 12.44 4.03 0.77
C LEU A 14 12.13 5.52 0.93
N PRO A 15 12.85 6.23 1.82
CA PRO A 15 12.67 7.67 1.94
C PRO A 15 13.17 8.39 0.70
N THR A 16 12.48 9.47 0.33
CA THR A 16 12.87 10.39 -0.72
C THR A 16 12.89 11.82 -0.18
N SER A 17 13.34 12.79 -0.98
CA SER A 17 13.39 14.20 -0.57
C SER A 17 12.02 14.82 -0.23
N GLY A 18 10.94 14.26 -0.73
CA GLY A 18 9.57 14.80 -0.55
C GLY A 18 8.55 13.79 -0.04
N GLY A 19 9.00 12.61 0.43
CA GLY A 19 8.09 11.56 0.86
C GLY A 19 8.74 10.20 0.87
N CYS A 20 8.06 9.21 0.33
CA CYS A 20 8.55 7.83 0.23
C CYS A 20 8.31 7.26 -1.17
N ALA A 21 9.21 6.37 -1.59
CA ALA A 21 9.04 5.53 -2.77
C ALA A 21 8.63 4.14 -2.31
N VAL A 22 7.44 3.71 -2.69
CA VAL A 22 6.95 2.35 -2.42
C VAL A 22 7.24 1.50 -3.65
N PHE A 23 8.14 0.53 -3.49
CA PHE A 23 8.42 -0.47 -4.52
C PHE A 23 7.41 -1.59 -4.39
N ILE A 24 6.66 -1.82 -5.45
CA ILE A 24 5.58 -2.79 -5.47
C ILE A 24 5.69 -3.66 -6.73
N GLY A 25 5.47 -4.93 -6.59
CA GLY A 25 5.59 -5.85 -7.71
C GLY A 25 5.60 -7.32 -7.30
N ASN A 26 6.13 -8.13 -8.20
CA ASN A 26 6.30 -9.57 -8.02
C ASN A 26 7.69 -10.00 -8.53
N SER A 27 7.90 -11.30 -8.76
CA SER A 27 9.18 -11.81 -9.27
C SER A 27 9.52 -11.37 -10.69
N ASP A 28 8.54 -10.91 -11.47
CA ASP A 28 8.71 -10.55 -12.88
C ASP A 28 9.02 -9.06 -13.07
N LYS A 29 8.40 -8.20 -12.29
CA LYS A 29 8.52 -6.74 -12.42
C LYS A 29 8.26 -6.04 -11.10
N VAL A 30 8.96 -4.93 -10.89
CA VAL A 30 8.76 -4.02 -9.76
C VAL A 30 8.63 -2.59 -10.29
N PHE A 31 7.66 -1.84 -9.81
CA PHE A 31 7.51 -0.43 -10.13
C PHE A 31 7.37 0.42 -8.86
N ILE A 32 7.38 1.73 -9.01
CA ILE A 32 7.37 2.66 -7.88
C ILE A 32 6.06 3.45 -7.85
N VAL A 33 5.46 3.53 -6.67
CA VAL A 33 4.42 4.49 -6.35
C VAL A 33 4.98 5.47 -5.32
N TYR A 34 4.97 6.76 -5.63
CA TYR A 34 5.41 7.79 -4.69
C TYR A 34 4.26 8.16 -3.76
N VAL A 35 4.54 8.21 -2.47
CA VAL A 35 3.57 8.51 -1.42
C VAL A 35 4.12 9.59 -0.49
N ASP A 36 3.25 10.25 0.26
CA ASP A 36 3.71 11.19 1.28
C ASP A 36 4.37 10.47 2.46
N GLN A 37 5.15 11.22 3.24
CA GLN A 37 5.91 10.68 4.37
C GLN A 37 5.02 9.98 5.40
N THR A 38 3.87 10.55 5.69
CA THR A 38 2.95 10.02 6.71
C THR A 38 2.41 8.65 6.32
N VAL A 39 1.95 8.50 5.07
CA VAL A 39 1.43 7.22 4.58
C VAL A 39 2.56 6.21 4.38
N GLY A 40 3.72 6.63 3.90
CA GLY A 40 4.90 5.77 3.78
C GLY A 40 5.34 5.18 5.12
N SER A 41 5.35 5.99 6.16
CA SER A 41 5.64 5.53 7.53
C SER A 41 4.60 4.56 8.04
N ALA A 42 3.32 4.80 7.77
CA ALA A 42 2.23 3.90 8.15
C ALA A 42 2.39 2.52 7.46
N ILE A 43 2.68 2.50 6.16
CA ILE A 43 2.91 1.26 5.41
C ILE A 43 4.07 0.47 6.02
N THR A 44 5.17 1.13 6.34
CA THR A 44 6.34 0.50 6.98
C THR A 44 5.98 -0.12 8.33
N MET A 45 5.24 0.59 9.15
CA MET A 45 4.78 0.09 10.45
C MET A 45 3.88 -1.14 10.30
N PHE A 46 2.96 -1.13 9.34
CA PHE A 46 2.08 -2.27 9.08
C PHE A 46 2.85 -3.49 8.55
N MET A 47 3.82 -3.27 7.68
CA MET A 47 4.69 -4.36 7.18
C MET A 47 5.45 -5.04 8.32
N ARG A 48 5.91 -4.27 9.30
CA ARG A 48 6.68 -4.76 10.45
C ARG A 48 5.81 -5.21 11.62
N GLU A 49 4.49 -5.05 11.53
CA GLU A 49 3.56 -5.33 12.61
C GLU A 49 3.96 -4.65 13.93
N MET A 50 4.40 -3.39 13.83
CA MET A 50 4.87 -2.61 14.96
C MET A 50 3.74 -2.22 15.90
N SER A 51 4.00 -2.35 17.21
CA SER A 51 3.09 -1.85 18.24
C SER A 51 3.15 -0.32 18.32
N LYS A 52 1.99 0.33 18.45
CA LYS A 52 1.84 1.77 18.54
C LYS A 52 1.08 2.14 19.82
N GLU A 53 1.46 3.25 20.45
CA GLU A 53 0.75 3.75 21.64
C GLU A 53 -0.68 4.17 21.31
N ARG A 54 -0.86 4.81 20.17
CA ARG A 54 -2.15 5.29 19.71
C ARG A 54 -2.43 4.86 18.27
N PRO A 55 -3.71 4.64 17.88
CA PRO A 55 -4.06 4.29 16.50
C PRO A 55 -3.67 5.40 15.53
N LEU A 56 -3.12 4.99 14.37
CA LEU A 56 -2.95 5.87 13.21
C LEU A 56 -4.31 6.06 12.51
N THR A 57 -4.36 6.97 11.53
CA THR A 57 -5.59 7.21 10.75
C THR A 57 -6.11 5.94 10.08
N HIS A 58 -5.21 5.15 9.48
CA HIS A 58 -5.59 3.89 8.84
C HIS A 58 -6.05 2.83 9.86
N ASP A 59 -5.51 2.83 11.08
CA ASP A 59 -6.01 1.99 12.18
C ASP A 59 -7.44 2.40 12.57
N LEU A 60 -7.69 3.70 12.66
CA LEU A 60 -9.03 4.22 12.94
C LEU A 60 -10.04 3.78 11.87
N MET A 61 -9.65 3.86 10.59
CA MET A 61 -10.48 3.38 9.49
C MET A 61 -10.78 1.90 9.60
N ALA A 62 -9.77 1.09 9.94
CA ALA A 62 -9.96 -0.35 10.14
C ALA A 62 -10.89 -0.65 11.33
N HIS A 63 -10.72 0.07 12.42
CA HIS A 63 -11.61 -0.06 13.59
C HIS A 63 -13.05 0.31 13.24
N LEU A 64 -13.25 1.39 12.48
CA LEU A 64 -14.56 1.78 12.00
C LEU A 64 -15.18 0.71 11.10
N MET A 65 -14.42 0.17 10.17
CA MET A 65 -14.88 -0.94 9.32
C MET A 65 -15.31 -2.14 10.15
N THR A 66 -14.49 -2.57 11.10
CA THR A 66 -14.79 -3.69 11.99
C THR A 66 -16.08 -3.44 12.77
N ALA A 67 -16.27 -2.22 13.26
CA ALA A 67 -17.47 -1.84 14.03
C ALA A 67 -18.77 -1.98 13.22
N VAL A 68 -18.71 -1.86 11.91
CA VAL A 68 -19.88 -2.00 11.02
C VAL A 68 -19.88 -3.32 10.23
N GLY A 69 -19.04 -4.28 10.61
CA GLY A 69 -18.99 -5.60 9.99
C GLY A 69 -18.32 -5.61 8.61
N ALA A 70 -17.37 -4.72 8.37
CA ALA A 70 -16.69 -4.59 7.09
C ALA A 70 -15.18 -4.85 7.20
N HIS A 71 -14.57 -5.22 6.09
CA HIS A 71 -13.11 -5.35 5.95
C HIS A 71 -12.71 -5.10 4.51
N VAL A 72 -11.44 -4.79 4.30
CA VAL A 72 -10.88 -4.69 2.95
C VAL A 72 -10.71 -6.10 2.39
N GLU A 73 -11.39 -6.41 1.29
CA GLU A 73 -11.26 -7.69 0.61
C GLU A 73 -10.04 -7.71 -0.30
N ARG A 74 -9.83 -6.64 -1.07
CA ARG A 74 -8.69 -6.45 -1.95
C ARG A 74 -8.61 -4.99 -2.40
N VAL A 75 -7.47 -4.64 -2.98
CA VAL A 75 -7.29 -3.34 -3.66
C VAL A 75 -6.75 -3.56 -5.06
N ILE A 76 -7.09 -2.66 -5.98
CA ILE A 76 -6.67 -2.75 -7.38
C ILE A 76 -6.15 -1.40 -7.83
N ILE A 77 -4.90 -1.33 -8.28
CA ILE A 77 -4.37 -0.17 -9.00
C ILE A 77 -4.82 -0.35 -10.45
N ASN A 78 -5.80 0.41 -10.88
CA ASN A 78 -6.55 0.12 -12.10
C ASN A 78 -6.31 1.08 -13.26
N ASP A 79 -5.62 2.20 -13.03
CA ASP A 79 -5.36 3.16 -14.10
C ASP A 79 -4.10 3.99 -13.80
N LEU A 80 -3.48 4.49 -14.87
CA LEU A 80 -2.36 5.41 -14.83
C LEU A 80 -2.56 6.45 -15.93
N LYS A 81 -2.77 7.71 -15.55
CA LYS A 81 -3.01 8.84 -16.47
C LYS A 81 -2.14 10.01 -16.06
N ASN A 82 -1.35 10.54 -16.99
CA ASN A 82 -0.52 11.73 -16.74
C ASN A 82 0.34 11.59 -15.47
N ALA A 83 1.00 10.42 -15.32
CA ALA A 83 1.81 10.06 -14.16
C ALA A 83 1.03 9.96 -12.83
N THR A 84 -0.30 9.95 -12.87
CA THR A 84 -1.17 9.77 -11.71
C THR A 84 -1.79 8.38 -11.72
N TYR A 85 -1.53 7.62 -10.65
CA TYR A 85 -2.17 6.33 -10.44
C TYR A 85 -3.56 6.47 -9.83
N TYR A 86 -4.48 5.63 -10.28
CA TYR A 86 -5.83 5.49 -9.74
C TYR A 86 -6.01 4.10 -9.16
N ALA A 87 -6.73 4.01 -8.08
CA ALA A 87 -6.97 2.73 -7.42
C ALA A 87 -8.39 2.60 -6.89
N ARG A 88 -8.79 1.38 -6.66
CA ARG A 88 -10.08 1.00 -6.09
C ARG A 88 -9.85 0.12 -4.86
N MET A 89 -10.58 0.41 -3.82
CA MET A 89 -10.63 -0.39 -2.61
C MET A 89 -11.94 -1.18 -2.61
N ILE A 90 -11.84 -2.49 -2.57
CA ILE A 90 -13.00 -3.37 -2.54
C ILE A 90 -13.23 -3.79 -1.09
N ILE A 91 -14.36 -3.41 -0.56
CA ILE A 91 -14.76 -3.66 0.82
C ILE A 91 -15.89 -4.68 0.83
N ALA A 92 -15.74 -5.71 1.64
CA ALA A 92 -16.80 -6.66 1.93
C ALA A 92 -17.42 -6.30 3.28
N ALA A 93 -18.74 -6.23 3.33
CA ALA A 93 -19.50 -5.95 4.55
C ALA A 93 -20.57 -7.00 4.76
N GLU A 94 -20.81 -7.36 6.01
CA GLU A 94 -21.88 -8.28 6.41
C GLU A 94 -22.61 -7.72 7.63
N ASN A 95 -23.94 -7.66 7.56
CA ASN A 95 -24.75 -7.19 8.67
C ASN A 95 -25.17 -8.33 9.61
N GLU A 96 -25.89 -8.00 10.68
CA GLU A 96 -26.37 -8.96 11.69
C GLU A 96 -27.33 -10.01 11.12
N LEU A 97 -27.97 -9.72 9.97
CA LEU A 97 -28.86 -10.63 9.26
C LEU A 97 -28.12 -11.51 8.26
N GLN A 98 -26.78 -11.51 8.27
CA GLN A 98 -25.90 -12.24 7.34
C GLN A 98 -26.06 -11.81 5.88
N GLN A 99 -26.58 -10.61 5.64
CA GLN A 99 -26.64 -10.02 4.31
C GLN A 99 -25.27 -9.45 3.96
N LYS A 100 -24.73 -9.86 2.81
CA LYS A 100 -23.42 -9.45 2.31
C LYS A 100 -23.52 -8.34 1.29
N LYS A 101 -22.60 -7.39 1.37
CA LYS A 101 -22.50 -6.28 0.44
C LYS A 101 -21.04 -6.09 0.03
N ILE A 102 -20.83 -5.86 -1.26
CA ILE A 102 -19.53 -5.47 -1.81
C ILE A 102 -19.59 -3.99 -2.16
N ILE A 103 -18.63 -3.23 -1.65
CA ILE A 103 -18.53 -1.79 -1.84
C ILE A 103 -17.22 -1.51 -2.58
N GLU A 104 -17.29 -0.77 -3.67
CA GLU A 104 -16.14 -0.33 -4.43
C GLU A 104 -15.93 1.17 -4.23
N LEU A 105 -14.77 1.55 -3.70
CA LEU A 105 -14.42 2.95 -3.44
C LEU A 105 -13.27 3.40 -4.32
N ASP A 106 -13.39 4.61 -4.87
CA ASP A 106 -12.25 5.32 -5.43
C ASP A 106 -11.37 5.80 -4.29
N ALA A 107 -10.08 5.44 -4.33
CA ALA A 107 -9.14 5.79 -3.29
C ALA A 107 -7.74 5.99 -3.90
N ARG A 108 -6.90 6.78 -3.23
CA ARG A 108 -5.52 6.93 -3.67
C ARG A 108 -4.79 5.59 -3.55
N PRO A 109 -3.86 5.28 -4.48
CA PRO A 109 -3.03 4.08 -4.36
C PRO A 109 -2.32 3.97 -3.01
N SER A 110 -1.83 5.08 -2.47
CA SER A 110 -1.17 5.12 -1.16
C SER A 110 -2.06 4.60 -0.04
N ASP A 111 -3.31 5.05 0.03
CA ASP A 111 -4.27 4.61 1.04
C ASP A 111 -4.70 3.16 0.81
N CYS A 112 -4.86 2.76 -0.44
CA CYS A 112 -5.16 1.36 -0.80
C CYS A 112 -4.06 0.41 -0.35
N ILE A 113 -2.81 0.76 -0.61
CA ILE A 113 -1.64 -0.04 -0.20
C ILE A 113 -1.55 -0.11 1.33
N ALA A 114 -1.73 1.02 2.02
CA ALA A 114 -1.70 1.07 3.48
C ALA A 114 -2.78 0.17 4.11
N MET A 115 -4.02 0.28 3.65
CA MET A 115 -5.13 -0.52 4.16
C MET A 115 -4.97 -2.00 3.83
N ALA A 116 -4.53 -2.33 2.62
CA ALA A 116 -4.29 -3.72 2.24
C ALA A 116 -3.17 -4.34 3.07
N THR A 117 -2.07 -3.62 3.28
CA THR A 117 -0.94 -4.08 4.10
C THR A 117 -1.38 -4.30 5.56
N GLN A 118 -2.13 -3.36 6.12
CA GLN A 118 -2.64 -3.45 7.48
C GLN A 118 -3.54 -4.68 7.69
N GLN A 119 -4.46 -4.94 6.76
CA GLN A 119 -5.43 -6.03 6.86
C GLN A 119 -4.96 -7.33 6.19
N LYS A 120 -3.76 -7.35 5.63
CA LYS A 120 -3.20 -8.48 4.87
C LYS A 120 -4.10 -8.90 3.71
N ALA A 121 -4.71 -7.90 3.08
CA ALA A 121 -5.52 -8.10 1.88
C ALA A 121 -4.62 -8.08 0.63
N PRO A 122 -4.98 -8.82 -0.42
CA PRO A 122 -4.19 -8.82 -1.65
C PRO A 122 -4.27 -7.50 -2.41
N ILE A 123 -3.15 -7.17 -3.07
CA ILE A 123 -3.01 -6.00 -3.92
C ILE A 123 -2.87 -6.47 -5.36
N TYR A 124 -3.69 -5.91 -6.23
CA TYR A 124 -3.67 -6.22 -7.66
C TYR A 124 -3.36 -4.97 -8.47
N VAL A 125 -2.80 -5.19 -9.65
CA VAL A 125 -2.58 -4.16 -10.67
C VAL A 125 -3.27 -4.64 -11.95
N SER A 126 -3.99 -3.76 -12.64
CA SER A 126 -4.57 -4.12 -13.93
C SER A 126 -3.48 -4.43 -14.95
N GLN A 127 -3.77 -5.33 -15.89
CA GLN A 127 -2.82 -5.67 -16.95
C GLN A 127 -2.36 -4.42 -17.73
N GLU A 128 -3.27 -3.50 -18.00
CA GLU A 128 -2.97 -2.25 -18.70
C GLU A 128 -1.93 -1.40 -17.98
N VAL A 129 -2.09 -1.21 -16.66
CA VAL A 129 -1.11 -0.49 -15.83
C VAL A 129 0.20 -1.26 -15.77
N TRP A 130 0.13 -2.57 -15.58
CA TRP A 130 1.31 -3.43 -15.50
C TRP A 130 2.17 -3.35 -16.75
N ASP A 131 1.55 -3.30 -17.92
CA ASP A 131 2.27 -3.20 -19.20
C ASP A 131 2.89 -1.82 -19.41
N GLU A 132 2.32 -0.77 -18.82
CA GLU A 132 2.75 0.62 -18.99
C GLU A 132 3.86 1.03 -18.01
N VAL A 133 3.91 0.47 -16.79
CA VAL A 133 4.89 0.88 -15.78
C VAL A 133 6.30 0.42 -16.15
N GLU A 134 7.29 1.26 -15.79
CA GLU A 134 8.70 0.95 -15.97
C GLU A 134 9.16 -0.06 -14.91
N ASP A 135 9.90 -1.08 -15.34
CA ASP A 135 10.49 -2.06 -14.43
C ASP A 135 11.68 -1.46 -13.68
N MET A 136 11.56 -1.37 -12.38
CA MET A 136 12.56 -0.84 -11.47
C MET A 136 13.26 -1.93 -10.64
N SER A 137 13.18 -3.18 -11.06
CA SER A 137 13.78 -4.32 -10.35
C SER A 137 15.29 -4.16 -10.17
N ASP A 138 16.00 -3.66 -11.17
CA ASP A 138 17.46 -3.44 -11.11
C ASP A 138 17.81 -2.34 -10.11
N VAL A 139 17.03 -1.29 -10.06
CA VAL A 139 17.22 -0.18 -9.10
C VAL A 139 17.04 -0.69 -7.67
N LEU A 140 15.99 -1.45 -7.42
CA LEU A 140 15.74 -2.05 -6.10
C LEU A 140 16.88 -2.97 -5.68
N ARG A 141 17.34 -3.85 -6.57
CA ARG A 141 18.45 -4.77 -6.29
C ARG A 141 19.72 -4.03 -5.94
N LYS A 142 20.07 -2.96 -6.68
CA LYS A 142 21.26 -2.14 -6.39
C LYS A 142 21.15 -1.47 -5.02
N MET A 143 19.99 -0.97 -4.66
CA MET A 143 19.76 -0.35 -3.35
C MET A 143 19.92 -1.38 -2.23
N GLU A 144 19.42 -2.58 -2.40
CA GLU A 144 19.58 -3.68 -1.44
C GLU A 144 21.06 -4.10 -1.30
N GLU A 145 21.79 -4.20 -2.41
CA GLU A 145 23.22 -4.56 -2.42
C GLU A 145 24.10 -3.47 -1.77
N GLU A 146 23.75 -2.20 -1.93
CA GLU A 146 24.46 -1.08 -1.31
C GLU A 146 24.16 -0.91 0.19
N GLY A 147 23.29 -1.76 0.75
CA GLY A 147 22.93 -1.73 2.18
C GLY A 147 22.03 -0.56 2.55
N LEU A 148 21.40 0.07 1.57
CA LEU A 148 20.32 1.02 1.82
C LEU A 148 19.15 0.22 2.38
N LYS A 149 18.97 0.29 3.70
CA LYS A 149 17.86 -0.39 4.35
C LYS A 149 16.56 0.16 3.79
N PRO A 150 15.68 -0.68 3.24
CA PRO A 150 14.41 -0.25 2.65
C PRO A 150 13.38 0.16 3.71
N GLU A 151 13.83 0.60 4.85
CA GLU A 151 12.97 0.81 6.00
C GLU A 151 13.26 2.15 6.66
N ILE A 152 12.22 2.96 6.80
CA ILE A 152 12.28 4.15 7.64
C ILE A 152 12.39 3.67 9.09
N ASP A 153 13.50 3.99 9.75
CA ASP A 153 13.67 3.76 11.18
C ASP A 153 12.91 4.87 11.93
N PRO A 154 11.78 4.55 12.58
CA PRO A 154 11.01 5.56 13.30
C PRO A 154 11.75 6.15 14.52
N GLU A 155 12.87 5.54 14.93
CA GLU A 155 13.67 6.03 16.05
C GLU A 155 14.72 7.08 15.63
N SER A 156 14.95 7.28 14.32
CA SER A 156 15.95 8.25 13.85
C SER A 156 15.50 9.71 13.89
N GLU A 157 14.22 10.00 14.11
CA GLU A 157 13.70 11.37 14.24
C GLU A 157 13.78 11.94 15.67
N GLY A 158 14.26 11.17 16.62
CA GLY A 158 14.35 11.59 18.03
C GLY A 158 15.71 12.06 18.51
N ALA A 159 16.73 12.15 17.67
CA ALA A 159 18.11 12.36 18.09
C ALA A 159 18.74 13.73 17.75
N GLU A 160 17.96 14.70 17.31
CA GLU A 160 18.46 16.06 17.09
C GLU A 160 17.63 17.11 17.83
N GLU A 161 17.58 17.04 19.15
CA GLU A 161 17.33 18.19 20.02
C GLU A 161 18.14 18.04 21.30
N GLU A 162 19.41 18.39 21.25
CA GLU A 162 20.19 18.96 22.36
C GLU A 162 21.11 20.06 21.85
#